data_bed0b759fa134f7da61f625e91e1908c
#
_entry.id   bed0b759fa134f7da61f625e91e1908c
#
_cell.length_a   1.000
_cell.length_b   1.000
_cell.length_c   1.000
_cell.angle_alpha   90.00
_cell.angle_beta   90.00
_cell.angle_gamma   90.00
#
_symmetry.space_group_name_H-M   'P 1'
#
loop_
_entity.id
_entity.type
_entity.pdbx_description
1 polymer ?
#
loop_
_entity_poly.entity_id
_entity_poly.type
_entity_poly.pdbx_seq_one_letter_code
_entity_poly.pdbx_strand_id
1 'polypeptide(L)'
;MNLPILSRLCMLGLVVWAGFAASSIFARQPNILLIMADDLRQLGGAFTADQVKTPNLDRLRARGTTFERAYVQYPVCNPSRSSLLSGLRPETTRIVDNQTRLRERLPEVVTFPELLKNQGWHTAAFGKIFHLGGGRDPQARARWTDDGRSWHQSQAFSATPRGQRLLEGRNVTGGSLTWCAWGAADGGDADQPDGQIAAATIETIERLGDQPWLIGCGFQKPHDPFIAPKQYFDWYPLESLNIWEDPAATEPAPSAAVGFGNFGQAFHRFSPREWQELMRAYCACTSFMDAQLGKVLDALDRAQLWEKTLVIFVGDHGYHTGERQWWNKNTLFERSCRTPLIIAAPGTRGGQSSRSLVEFVDLYPTILDFCGLSDPHPQAGASVRPILNDPTHATKDAAFTLVTRGPGLFGQSVRVDRWRLTRWSDGSLELYDHTIDPEELDNVVESNPAVVVELTAKLQTLPAYP
;
A
#
# COMPACT_ATOMS: atom_id res chain seq x y z
N MET A 1 -30.90 -33.20 92.53
CA MET A 1 -31.66 -32.33 91.63
C MET A 1 -30.74 -31.17 91.23
N ASN A 2 -29.87 -31.32 90.24
CA ASN A 2 -29.01 -30.29 89.78
C ASN A 2 -28.90 -30.44 88.27
N LEU A 3 -29.39 -29.44 87.52
CA LEU A 3 -29.19 -29.33 86.07
C LEU A 3 -27.84 -28.59 85.77
N PRO A 4 -27.05 -29.02 84.80
CA PRO A 4 -25.89 -28.28 84.39
C PRO A 4 -26.22 -27.32 83.26
N ILE A 5 -25.55 -26.17 83.32
CA ILE A 5 -25.54 -25.05 82.39
C ILE A 5 -24.74 -25.39 81.14
N LEU A 6 -25.37 -25.33 79.97
CA LEU A 6 -24.67 -25.40 78.65
C LEU A 6 -24.15 -24.03 78.28
N SER A 7 -22.86 -23.90 78.18
CA SER A 7 -22.17 -22.75 77.63
C SER A 7 -22.19 -22.80 76.06
N ARG A 8 -22.82 -21.81 75.45
CA ARG A 8 -22.75 -21.58 74.01
C ARG A 8 -21.50 -20.78 73.66
N LEU A 9 -20.58 -21.41 72.97
CA LEU A 9 -19.50 -20.70 72.26
C LEU A 9 -20.06 -20.14 70.95
N CYS A 10 -20.03 -18.79 70.79
CA CYS A 10 -20.22 -18.12 69.53
C CYS A 10 -18.89 -18.10 68.81
N MET A 11 -18.75 -18.90 67.76
CA MET A 11 -17.66 -18.70 66.78
C MET A 11 -18.07 -17.56 65.81
N LEU A 12 -17.41 -16.43 65.93
CA LEU A 12 -17.40 -15.40 64.89
C LEU A 12 -16.53 -15.88 63.70
N GLY A 13 -17.17 -16.30 62.61
CA GLY A 13 -16.48 -16.54 61.32
C GLY A 13 -16.18 -15.21 60.68
N LEU A 14 -14.92 -14.81 60.63
CA LEU A 14 -14.42 -13.73 59.78
C LEU A 14 -14.45 -14.22 58.32
N VAL A 15 -15.43 -13.79 57.55
CA VAL A 15 -15.41 -13.94 56.06
C VAL A 15 -14.50 -12.84 55.53
N VAL A 16 -13.25 -13.22 55.20
CA VAL A 16 -12.33 -12.37 54.42
C VAL A 16 -12.81 -12.35 52.98
N TRP A 17 -13.51 -11.31 52.59
CA TRP A 17 -13.78 -11.02 51.18
C TRP A 17 -12.46 -10.58 50.53
N ALA A 18 -11.75 -11.51 49.87
CA ALA A 18 -10.71 -11.18 48.96
C ALA A 18 -11.38 -10.58 47.70
N GLY A 19 -11.52 -9.27 47.69
CA GLY A 19 -11.89 -8.52 46.48
C GLY A 19 -10.82 -8.73 45.41
N PHE A 20 -11.03 -9.65 44.49
CA PHE A 20 -10.36 -9.63 43.21
C PHE A 20 -10.76 -8.32 42.52
N ALA A 21 -9.96 -7.28 42.71
CA ALA A 21 -9.94 -6.18 41.78
C ALA A 21 -9.51 -6.75 40.41
N ALA A 22 -10.50 -7.14 39.61
CA ALA A 22 -10.28 -7.30 38.18
C ALA A 22 -9.81 -5.93 37.69
N SER A 23 -8.51 -5.72 37.70
CA SER A 23 -7.89 -4.68 36.88
C SER A 23 -8.34 -4.98 35.47
N SER A 24 -9.40 -4.32 35.01
CA SER A 24 -9.65 -4.17 33.59
C SER A 24 -8.36 -3.59 33.03
N ILE A 25 -7.51 -4.45 32.46
CA ILE A 25 -6.47 -4.05 31.56
C ILE A 25 -7.26 -3.42 30.40
N PHE A 26 -7.52 -2.11 30.50
CA PHE A 26 -7.87 -1.33 29.33
C PHE A 26 -6.75 -1.63 28.34
N ALA A 27 -7.05 -2.42 27.32
CA ALA A 27 -6.12 -2.67 26.23
C ALA A 27 -5.69 -1.28 25.78
N ARG A 28 -4.41 -0.94 26.02
CA ARG A 28 -3.88 0.38 25.73
C ARG A 28 -4.08 0.60 24.24
N GLN A 29 -4.74 1.67 23.85
CA GLN A 29 -4.98 2.03 22.47
C GLN A 29 -3.64 2.02 21.70
N PRO A 30 -3.48 1.22 20.64
CA PRO A 30 -2.21 1.11 19.95
C PRO A 30 -1.91 2.39 19.16
N ASN A 31 -0.65 2.71 19.02
CA ASN A 31 -0.20 3.64 18.00
C ASN A 31 -0.32 2.99 16.63
N ILE A 32 -0.49 3.79 15.59
CA ILE A 32 -0.59 3.30 14.22
C ILE A 32 0.37 4.12 13.34
N LEU A 33 1.32 3.45 12.71
CA LEU A 33 2.20 4.02 11.71
C LEU A 33 1.86 3.44 10.35
N LEU A 34 1.17 4.24 9.51
CA LEU A 34 0.87 3.89 8.13
C LEU A 34 1.95 4.48 7.23
N ILE A 35 2.78 3.64 6.64
CA ILE A 35 3.84 4.03 5.70
C ILE A 35 3.39 3.64 4.31
N MET A 36 3.34 4.61 3.40
CA MET A 36 2.96 4.40 2.00
C MET A 36 4.09 4.82 1.08
N ALA A 37 4.44 3.97 0.11
CA ALA A 37 5.35 4.31 -0.98
C ALA A 37 4.57 4.44 -2.29
N ASP A 38 4.80 5.52 -3.04
CA ASP A 38 4.06 5.82 -4.27
C ASP A 38 4.70 5.12 -5.48
N ASP A 39 3.92 4.36 -6.24
CA ASP A 39 4.37 3.56 -7.39
C ASP A 39 5.36 2.42 -7.04
N LEU A 40 5.38 1.95 -5.81
CA LEU A 40 6.26 0.85 -5.42
C LEU A 40 5.61 -0.50 -5.73
N ARG A 41 6.19 -1.20 -6.72
CA ARG A 41 5.77 -2.56 -7.09
C ARG A 41 6.26 -3.61 -6.10
N GLN A 42 5.58 -4.75 -6.07
CA GLN A 42 6.12 -5.95 -5.44
C GLN A 42 7.42 -6.38 -6.14
N LEU A 43 8.45 -6.73 -5.36
CA LEU A 43 9.68 -7.28 -5.92
C LEU A 43 9.39 -8.62 -6.61
N GLY A 44 10.06 -8.87 -7.72
CA GLY A 44 9.91 -10.06 -8.54
C GLY A 44 9.87 -9.74 -10.05
N GLY A 45 9.97 -10.75 -10.90
CA GLY A 45 10.12 -10.58 -12.35
C GLY A 45 11.41 -9.84 -12.70
N ALA A 46 11.35 -8.87 -13.62
CA ALA A 46 12.49 -8.05 -14.00
C ALA A 46 13.08 -7.24 -12.84
N PHE A 47 12.24 -6.86 -11.88
CA PHE A 47 12.63 -6.11 -10.69
C PHE A 47 12.89 -7.05 -9.52
N THR A 48 14.04 -7.72 -9.53
CA THR A 48 14.43 -8.70 -8.51
C THR A 48 15.05 -8.04 -7.27
N ALA A 49 15.04 -8.75 -6.15
CA ALA A 49 15.71 -8.30 -4.93
C ALA A 49 17.22 -8.08 -5.13
N ASP A 50 17.85 -8.83 -6.05
CA ASP A 50 19.28 -8.69 -6.35
C ASP A 50 19.59 -7.39 -7.13
N GLN A 51 18.59 -6.86 -7.83
CA GLN A 51 18.74 -5.65 -8.61
C GLN A 51 18.51 -4.38 -7.81
N VAL A 52 17.67 -4.41 -6.77
CA VAL A 52 17.35 -3.26 -5.93
C VAL A 52 17.80 -3.46 -4.49
N LYS A 53 18.40 -2.43 -3.90
CA LYS A 53 18.87 -2.47 -2.51
C LYS A 53 17.83 -1.87 -1.57
N THR A 54 17.20 -2.73 -0.77
CA THR A 54 16.13 -2.35 0.17
C THR A 54 16.33 -2.99 1.56
N PRO A 55 17.48 -2.74 2.25
CA PRO A 55 17.79 -3.40 3.51
C PRO A 55 16.83 -3.04 4.65
N ASN A 56 16.16 -1.89 4.58
CA ASN A 56 15.23 -1.47 5.63
C ASN A 56 13.84 -2.08 5.45
N LEU A 57 13.42 -2.37 4.21
CA LEU A 57 12.26 -3.24 3.97
C LEU A 57 12.51 -4.64 4.51
N ASP A 58 13.72 -5.18 4.33
CA ASP A 58 14.08 -6.50 4.88
C ASP A 58 14.09 -6.49 6.41
N ARG A 59 14.56 -5.41 7.02
CA ARG A 59 14.48 -5.20 8.47
C ARG A 59 13.04 -5.14 8.97
N LEU A 60 12.12 -4.50 8.23
CA LEU A 60 10.70 -4.49 8.56
C LEU A 60 10.06 -5.87 8.36
N ARG A 61 10.40 -6.61 7.28
CA ARG A 61 9.98 -8.00 7.07
C ARG A 61 10.37 -8.92 8.22
N ALA A 62 11.58 -8.73 8.76
CA ALA A 62 12.04 -9.50 9.90
C ALA A 62 11.25 -9.22 11.19
N ARG A 63 10.55 -8.09 11.28
CA ARG A 63 9.71 -7.71 12.43
C ARG A 63 8.22 -7.99 12.26
N GLY A 64 7.75 -8.21 11.05
CA GLY A 64 6.33 -8.36 10.75
C GLY A 64 5.98 -9.58 9.91
N THR A 65 4.76 -9.57 9.40
CA THR A 65 4.27 -10.53 8.40
C THR A 65 4.29 -9.86 7.04
N THR A 66 4.94 -10.51 6.08
CA THR A 66 4.93 -10.12 4.66
C THR A 66 3.77 -10.81 3.96
N PHE A 67 2.91 -10.05 3.31
CA PHE A 67 1.83 -10.58 2.48
C PHE A 67 2.30 -10.68 1.03
N GLU A 68 2.48 -11.90 0.55
CA GLU A 68 2.97 -12.13 -0.81
C GLU A 68 1.93 -11.78 -1.89
N ARG A 69 0.65 -11.78 -1.53
CA ARG A 69 -0.48 -11.62 -2.45
C ARG A 69 -1.45 -10.55 -1.93
N ALA A 70 -0.99 -9.29 -1.86
CA ALA A 70 -1.78 -8.12 -1.51
C ALA A 70 -2.19 -7.35 -2.77
N TYR A 71 -3.49 -7.09 -2.91
CA TYR A 71 -4.09 -6.52 -4.13
C TYR A 71 -4.82 -5.21 -3.87
N VAL A 72 -4.70 -4.30 -4.84
CA VAL A 72 -5.42 -3.04 -4.83
C VAL A 72 -6.75 -3.15 -5.60
N GLN A 73 -7.71 -2.32 -5.24
CA GLN A 73 -9.02 -2.29 -5.89
C GLN A 73 -9.01 -1.55 -7.23
N TYR A 74 -8.01 -0.66 -7.41
CA TYR A 74 -7.77 0.05 -8.65
C TYR A 74 -6.29 0.45 -8.72
N PRO A 75 -5.53 0.08 -9.76
CA PRO A 75 -4.09 0.29 -9.82
C PRO A 75 -3.71 1.71 -10.30
N VAL A 76 -4.21 2.73 -9.60
CA VAL A 76 -3.88 4.15 -9.73
C VAL A 76 -3.98 4.81 -8.36
N CYS A 77 -3.11 5.78 -8.09
CA CYS A 77 -2.89 6.35 -6.76
C CYS A 77 -4.18 6.76 -6.02
N ASN A 78 -4.98 7.68 -6.57
CA ASN A 78 -6.16 8.20 -5.88
C ASN A 78 -7.24 7.14 -5.62
N PRO A 79 -7.67 6.33 -6.60
CA PRO A 79 -8.65 5.29 -6.36
C PRO A 79 -8.18 4.24 -5.35
N SER A 80 -6.93 3.79 -5.44
CA SER A 80 -6.34 2.83 -4.51
C SER A 80 -6.33 3.37 -3.08
N ARG A 81 -5.81 4.58 -2.88
CA ARG A 81 -5.75 5.25 -1.58
C ARG A 81 -7.14 5.54 -1.02
N SER A 82 -8.09 5.94 -1.87
CA SER A 82 -9.49 6.11 -1.48
C SER A 82 -10.12 4.82 -0.97
N SER A 83 -9.85 3.69 -1.64
CA SER A 83 -10.33 2.38 -1.20
C SER A 83 -9.70 1.95 0.13
N LEU A 84 -8.39 2.12 0.29
CA LEU A 84 -7.68 1.81 1.53
C LEU A 84 -8.22 2.62 2.72
N LEU A 85 -8.39 3.94 2.54
CA LEU A 85 -8.76 4.86 3.62
C LEU A 85 -10.24 4.81 3.99
N SER A 86 -11.11 4.41 3.06
CA SER A 86 -12.56 4.28 3.28
C SER A 86 -13.04 2.85 3.52
N GLY A 87 -12.25 1.83 3.15
CA GLY A 87 -12.68 0.43 3.16
C GLY A 87 -13.70 0.08 2.08
N LEU A 88 -13.88 0.95 1.08
CA LEU A 88 -14.90 0.80 0.02
C LEU A 88 -14.25 0.55 -1.36
N ARG A 89 -14.91 -0.24 -2.18
CA ARG A 89 -14.46 -0.55 -3.54
C ARG A 89 -14.78 0.58 -4.53
N PRO A 90 -14.05 0.68 -5.67
CA PRO A 90 -14.35 1.65 -6.74
C PRO A 90 -15.78 1.54 -7.28
N GLU A 91 -16.36 0.34 -7.28
CA GLU A 91 -17.77 0.11 -7.64
C GLU A 91 -18.73 0.90 -6.77
N THR A 92 -18.36 1.20 -5.53
CA THR A 92 -19.12 2.02 -4.58
C THR A 92 -18.67 3.47 -4.60
N THR A 93 -17.35 3.72 -4.51
CA THR A 93 -16.82 5.09 -4.42
C THR A 93 -16.95 5.87 -5.71
N ARG A 94 -16.96 5.19 -6.87
CA ARG A 94 -16.93 5.79 -8.21
C ARG A 94 -15.71 6.70 -8.43
N ILE A 95 -14.64 6.47 -7.68
CA ILE A 95 -13.37 7.16 -7.85
C ILE A 95 -12.46 6.25 -8.69
N VAL A 96 -12.19 6.67 -9.92
CA VAL A 96 -11.45 5.91 -10.92
C VAL A 96 -10.35 6.72 -11.61
N ASP A 97 -10.05 7.89 -11.05
CA ASP A 97 -9.05 8.83 -11.57
C ASP A 97 -8.34 9.58 -10.43
N ASN A 98 -7.33 10.38 -10.79
CA ASN A 98 -6.53 11.15 -9.83
C ASN A 98 -7.11 12.55 -9.54
N GLN A 99 -8.23 12.94 -10.13
CA GLN A 99 -8.84 14.26 -10.01
C GLN A 99 -10.02 14.28 -9.03
N THR A 100 -10.80 13.19 -9.00
CA THR A 100 -12.03 13.08 -8.19
C THR A 100 -11.69 12.97 -6.71
N ARG A 101 -12.05 13.96 -5.90
CA ARG A 101 -11.79 13.94 -4.47
C ARG A 101 -12.78 13.06 -3.71
N LEU A 102 -12.30 12.34 -2.69
CA LEU A 102 -13.14 11.46 -1.87
C LEU A 102 -14.31 12.23 -1.25
N ARG A 103 -14.07 13.41 -0.68
CA ARG A 103 -15.09 14.21 -0.01
C ARG A 103 -16.12 14.88 -0.95
N GLU A 104 -15.74 15.13 -2.18
CA GLU A 104 -16.66 15.60 -3.22
C GLU A 104 -17.62 14.50 -3.67
N ARG A 105 -17.09 13.25 -3.74
CA ARG A 105 -17.86 12.10 -4.20
C ARG A 105 -18.69 11.45 -3.09
N LEU A 106 -18.11 11.35 -1.89
CA LEU A 106 -18.70 10.70 -0.72
C LEU A 106 -18.52 11.62 0.52
N PRO A 107 -19.30 12.69 0.63
CA PRO A 107 -19.15 13.68 1.71
C PRO A 107 -19.33 13.09 3.10
N GLU A 108 -20.19 12.05 3.25
CA GLU A 108 -20.53 11.47 4.54
C GLU A 108 -19.68 10.23 4.92
N VAL A 109 -18.80 9.76 4.02
CA VAL A 109 -17.96 8.60 4.34
C VAL A 109 -16.99 8.93 5.46
N VAL A 110 -16.92 8.05 6.45
CA VAL A 110 -15.96 8.16 7.55
C VAL A 110 -14.73 7.33 7.21
N THR A 111 -13.59 7.99 6.99
CA THR A 111 -12.31 7.30 6.79
C THR A 111 -11.75 6.79 8.12
N PHE A 112 -10.91 5.74 8.12
CA PHE A 112 -10.36 5.28 9.40
C PHE A 112 -9.50 6.36 10.11
N PRO A 113 -8.75 7.27 9.43
CA PRO A 113 -8.07 8.35 10.13
C PRO A 113 -9.06 9.33 10.79
N GLU A 114 -10.17 9.65 10.13
CA GLU A 114 -11.24 10.47 10.73
C GLU A 114 -11.87 9.79 11.93
N LEU A 115 -12.16 8.49 11.83
CA LEU A 115 -12.71 7.73 12.95
C LEU A 115 -11.77 7.76 14.14
N LEU A 116 -10.49 7.45 13.94
CA LEU A 116 -9.49 7.46 15.00
C LEU A 116 -9.34 8.85 15.63
N LYS A 117 -9.32 9.91 14.81
CA LYS A 117 -9.32 11.29 15.29
C LYS A 117 -10.51 11.58 16.21
N ASN A 118 -11.71 11.16 15.80
CA ASN A 118 -12.93 11.33 16.58
C ASN A 118 -12.95 10.48 17.86
N GLN A 119 -12.15 9.41 17.90
CA GLN A 119 -11.98 8.53 19.08
C GLN A 119 -10.77 8.93 19.96
N GLY A 120 -10.14 10.09 19.70
CA GLY A 120 -9.12 10.67 20.57
C GLY A 120 -7.68 10.34 20.22
N TRP A 121 -7.40 9.66 19.10
CA TRP A 121 -6.03 9.56 18.60
C TRP A 121 -5.54 10.90 18.06
N HIS A 122 -4.28 11.25 18.32
CA HIS A 122 -3.65 12.34 17.58
C HIS A 122 -3.35 11.87 16.16
N THR A 123 -3.88 12.54 15.14
CA THR A 123 -3.72 12.13 13.74
C THR A 123 -2.86 13.12 12.97
N ALA A 124 -1.80 12.63 12.31
CA ALA A 124 -0.90 13.44 11.49
C ALA A 124 -0.59 12.75 10.16
N ALA A 125 -0.42 13.51 9.09
CA ALA A 125 -0.02 13.02 7.78
C ALA A 125 1.11 13.85 7.18
N PHE A 126 2.17 13.19 6.78
CA PHE A 126 3.32 13.81 6.12
C PHE A 126 3.52 13.20 4.74
N GLY A 127 3.55 14.04 3.71
CA GLY A 127 3.63 13.61 2.33
C GLY A 127 2.29 13.11 1.76
N LYS A 128 2.33 12.05 0.95
CA LYS A 128 1.19 11.61 0.15
C LYS A 128 0.46 10.43 0.83
N ILE A 129 -0.61 10.72 1.60
CA ILE A 129 -1.52 9.69 2.17
C ILE A 129 -2.81 9.63 1.37
N PHE A 130 -3.65 10.67 1.34
CA PHE A 130 -4.59 10.86 0.25
C PHE A 130 -3.83 11.27 -1.02
N HIS A 131 -4.53 11.42 -2.14
CA HIS A 131 -3.86 11.88 -3.34
C HIS A 131 -3.59 13.39 -3.25
N LEU A 132 -2.31 13.79 -3.40
CA LEU A 132 -1.88 15.19 -3.28
C LEU A 132 -2.52 16.05 -4.37
N GLY A 133 -3.26 17.09 -3.95
CA GLY A 133 -3.68 18.18 -4.82
C GLY A 133 -2.51 19.12 -5.18
N GLY A 134 -2.80 20.14 -6.02
CA GLY A 134 -1.81 21.13 -6.44
C GLY A 134 -0.90 20.69 -7.60
N GLY A 135 -1.04 19.49 -8.09
CA GLY A 135 -0.30 19.00 -9.25
C GLY A 135 1.22 19.08 -9.08
N ARG A 136 1.93 19.62 -10.09
CA ARG A 136 3.39 19.77 -10.10
C ARG A 136 3.87 21.15 -9.59
N ASP A 137 2.96 22.07 -9.29
CA ASP A 137 3.31 23.39 -8.76
C ASP A 137 3.82 23.26 -7.31
N PRO A 138 5.11 23.60 -7.02
CA PRO A 138 5.66 23.53 -5.67
C PRO A 138 4.96 24.45 -4.68
N GLN A 139 4.48 25.62 -5.13
CA GLN A 139 3.79 26.59 -4.27
C GLN A 139 2.38 26.12 -3.91
N ALA A 140 1.66 25.55 -4.88
CA ALA A 140 0.37 24.95 -4.63
C ALA A 140 0.51 23.70 -3.71
N ARG A 141 1.54 22.88 -3.87
CA ARG A 141 1.85 21.77 -2.97
C ARG A 141 2.16 22.23 -1.55
N ALA A 142 2.98 23.27 -1.38
CA ALA A 142 3.35 23.75 -0.04
C ALA A 142 2.14 24.32 0.73
N ARG A 143 1.10 24.81 0.04
CA ARG A 143 -0.15 25.28 0.64
C ARG A 143 -1.21 24.21 0.77
N TRP A 144 -0.97 23.04 0.20
CA TRP A 144 -1.96 21.98 0.20
C TRP A 144 -2.05 21.34 1.60
N THR A 145 -3.25 21.29 2.12
CA THR A 145 -3.58 20.54 3.33
C THR A 145 -4.38 19.31 2.90
N ASP A 146 -4.06 18.17 3.48
CA ASP A 146 -4.82 16.94 3.30
C ASP A 146 -6.20 17.04 3.96
N ASP A 147 -7.00 15.99 3.88
CA ASP A 147 -8.35 15.95 4.42
C ASP A 147 -8.42 16.41 5.89
N GLY A 148 -8.88 17.64 6.14
CA GLY A 148 -8.95 18.24 7.48
C GLY A 148 -9.87 17.52 8.45
N ARG A 149 -10.79 16.67 7.97
CA ARG A 149 -11.60 15.80 8.82
C ARG A 149 -10.76 14.66 9.39
N SER A 150 -9.83 14.13 8.60
CA SER A 150 -8.96 13.00 8.96
C SER A 150 -7.77 13.40 9.83
N TRP A 151 -7.22 14.60 9.68
CA TRP A 151 -5.95 14.97 10.26
C TRP A 151 -6.04 16.18 11.20
N HIS A 152 -5.34 16.13 12.34
CA HIS A 152 -5.03 17.32 13.15
C HIS A 152 -3.91 18.13 12.51
N GLN A 153 -2.95 17.45 11.87
CA GLN A 153 -1.82 18.05 11.18
C GLN A 153 -1.58 17.31 9.86
N SER A 154 -1.40 18.05 8.78
CA SER A 154 -0.92 17.48 7.51
C SER A 154 0.05 18.43 6.84
N GLN A 155 1.07 17.86 6.16
CA GLN A 155 2.08 18.64 5.47
C GLN A 155 2.58 17.91 4.22
N ALA A 156 2.63 18.63 3.10
CA ALA A 156 3.31 18.23 1.89
C ALA A 156 4.69 18.91 1.80
N PHE A 157 5.62 18.27 1.09
CA PHE A 157 7.00 18.74 0.97
C PHE A 157 7.41 18.85 -0.49
N SER A 158 8.37 19.74 -0.76
CA SER A 158 9.00 19.93 -2.06
C SER A 158 10.52 19.92 -1.91
N ALA A 159 11.22 19.54 -2.98
CA ALA A 159 12.67 19.60 -2.98
C ALA A 159 13.17 21.03 -2.75
N THR A 160 14.25 21.17 -1.98
CA THR A 160 14.93 22.46 -1.78
C THR A 160 15.50 22.96 -3.11
N PRO A 161 15.88 24.25 -3.23
CA PRO A 161 16.54 24.75 -4.45
C PRO A 161 17.79 23.94 -4.84
N ARG A 162 18.53 23.40 -3.86
CA ARG A 162 19.65 22.50 -4.10
C ARG A 162 19.18 21.15 -4.63
N GLY A 163 18.17 20.55 -4.00
CA GLY A 163 17.58 19.26 -4.42
C GLY A 163 16.87 19.31 -5.78
N GLN A 164 16.49 20.48 -6.27
CA GLN A 164 15.95 20.68 -7.61
C GLN A 164 17.03 20.70 -8.70
N ARG A 165 18.28 20.96 -8.34
CA ARG A 165 19.39 20.98 -9.29
C ARG A 165 19.82 19.56 -9.62
N LEU A 166 19.74 19.20 -10.90
CA LEU A 166 20.17 17.90 -11.40
C LEU A 166 21.65 17.96 -11.82
N LEU A 167 22.44 17.00 -11.35
CA LEU A 167 23.83 16.79 -11.76
C LEU A 167 23.89 15.93 -13.02
N GLU A 168 22.98 14.96 -13.13
CA GLU A 168 22.78 14.10 -14.28
C GLU A 168 21.28 13.91 -14.48
N GLY A 169 20.86 13.63 -15.69
CA GLY A 169 19.47 13.29 -15.96
C GLY A 169 18.98 13.78 -17.32
N ARG A 170 17.89 13.21 -17.75
CA ARG A 170 17.18 13.61 -18.98
C ARG A 170 15.76 13.09 -18.99
N ASN A 171 14.94 13.60 -19.90
CA ASN A 171 13.71 12.96 -20.30
C ASN A 171 13.99 12.01 -21.46
N VAL A 172 13.72 10.71 -21.28
CA VAL A 172 14.05 9.68 -22.30
C VAL A 172 13.16 9.74 -23.54
N THR A 173 12.03 10.44 -23.46
CA THR A 173 11.12 10.66 -24.60
C THR A 173 11.29 12.02 -25.28
N GLY A 174 12.36 12.76 -24.95
CA GLY A 174 12.54 14.12 -25.45
C GLY A 174 11.46 15.11 -25.04
N GLY A 175 10.67 14.78 -23.98
CA GLY A 175 9.61 15.62 -23.42
C GLY A 175 8.20 15.29 -23.90
N SER A 176 8.01 14.34 -24.82
CA SER A 176 6.67 13.92 -25.26
C SER A 176 5.85 13.29 -24.13
N LEU A 177 6.50 12.60 -23.21
CA LEU A 177 5.94 12.14 -21.94
C LEU A 177 6.73 12.78 -20.79
N THR A 178 6.16 13.82 -20.18
CA THR A 178 6.85 14.63 -19.16
C THR A 178 7.27 13.83 -17.93
N TRP A 179 6.58 12.74 -17.64
CA TRP A 179 6.85 11.85 -16.51
C TRP A 179 7.99 10.85 -16.79
N CYS A 180 8.37 10.59 -18.05
CA CYS A 180 9.53 9.75 -18.40
C CYS A 180 10.87 10.48 -18.20
N ALA A 181 11.00 11.19 -17.09
CA ALA A 181 12.21 11.93 -16.73
C ALA A 181 12.89 11.29 -15.52
N TRP A 182 14.24 11.25 -15.57
CA TRP A 182 15.04 10.84 -14.43
C TRP A 182 16.13 11.87 -14.14
N GLY A 183 16.61 11.88 -12.90
CA GLY A 183 17.68 12.80 -12.52
C GLY A 183 18.37 12.43 -11.20
N ALA A 184 19.70 12.46 -11.22
CA ALA A 184 20.54 12.43 -10.05
C ALA A 184 20.65 13.86 -9.50
N ALA A 185 19.96 14.15 -8.39
CA ALA A 185 19.90 15.47 -7.80
C ALA A 185 21.16 15.80 -6.98
N ASP A 186 21.49 17.09 -6.92
CA ASP A 186 22.45 17.62 -5.96
C ASP A 186 21.87 17.62 -4.54
N GLY A 187 22.75 17.69 -3.54
CA GLY A 187 22.37 17.68 -2.15
C GLY A 187 22.21 16.26 -1.57
N GLY A 188 21.63 16.22 -0.39
CA GLY A 188 21.42 15.00 0.35
C GLY A 188 19.93 14.69 0.54
N ASP A 189 19.63 13.75 1.43
CA ASP A 189 18.27 13.27 1.68
C ASP A 189 17.34 14.40 2.12
N ALA A 190 17.78 15.31 2.98
CA ALA A 190 16.99 16.44 3.46
C ALA A 190 16.63 17.47 2.37
N ASP A 191 17.34 17.43 1.23
CA ASP A 191 17.03 18.28 0.09
C ASP A 191 15.87 17.74 -0.77
N GLN A 192 15.45 16.50 -0.53
CA GLN A 192 14.36 15.83 -1.23
C GLN A 192 13.12 15.69 -0.35
N PRO A 193 11.91 15.61 -0.94
CA PRO A 193 10.66 15.49 -0.19
C PRO A 193 10.63 14.33 0.79
N ASP A 194 11.09 13.14 0.39
CA ASP A 194 11.00 11.94 1.25
C ASP A 194 11.89 12.03 2.48
N GLY A 195 13.05 12.70 2.37
CA GLY A 195 13.89 12.99 3.54
C GLY A 195 13.22 13.94 4.53
N GLN A 196 12.49 14.95 4.03
CA GLN A 196 11.72 15.89 4.85
C GLN A 196 10.49 15.21 5.47
N ILE A 197 9.81 14.32 4.75
CA ILE A 197 8.71 13.48 5.24
C ILE A 197 9.19 12.61 6.40
N ALA A 198 10.32 11.92 6.23
CA ALA A 198 10.90 11.11 7.30
C ALA A 198 11.23 11.94 8.54
N ALA A 199 11.86 13.11 8.37
CA ALA A 199 12.22 14.00 9.48
C ALA A 199 10.96 14.46 10.26
N ALA A 200 9.92 14.92 9.58
CA ALA A 200 8.66 15.34 10.22
C ALA A 200 7.93 14.19 10.92
N THR A 201 7.98 12.97 10.32
CA THR A 201 7.45 11.76 10.94
C THR A 201 8.18 11.42 12.23
N ILE A 202 9.51 11.45 12.22
CA ILE A 202 10.38 11.17 13.38
C ILE A 202 10.12 12.18 14.50
N GLU A 203 10.15 13.48 14.18
CA GLU A 203 9.87 14.55 15.15
C GLU A 203 8.52 14.34 15.85
N THR A 204 7.50 13.94 15.06
CA THR A 204 6.15 13.72 15.59
C THR A 204 6.08 12.47 16.47
N ILE A 205 6.73 11.35 16.09
CA ILE A 205 6.85 10.15 16.92
C ILE A 205 7.50 10.50 18.27
N GLU A 206 8.63 11.20 18.24
CA GLU A 206 9.40 11.57 19.44
C GLU A 206 8.61 12.54 20.34
N ARG A 207 7.88 13.49 19.76
CA ARG A 207 7.04 14.46 20.50
C ARG A 207 5.82 13.81 21.15
N LEU A 208 5.14 12.88 20.47
CA LEU A 208 3.91 12.28 20.96
C LEU A 208 4.17 11.14 21.96
N GLY A 209 5.28 10.40 21.78
CA GLY A 209 5.68 9.34 22.69
C GLY A 209 4.56 8.32 22.93
N ASP A 210 4.11 8.23 24.16
CA ASP A 210 3.12 7.26 24.65
C ASP A 210 1.64 7.67 24.44
N GLN A 211 1.35 8.86 23.93
CA GLN A 211 -0.02 9.25 23.58
C GLN A 211 -0.51 8.40 22.40
N PRO A 212 -1.77 7.99 22.35
CA PRO A 212 -2.28 7.29 21.18
C PRO A 212 -2.21 8.18 19.94
N TRP A 213 -1.59 7.70 18.87
CA TRP A 213 -1.47 8.43 17.62
C TRP A 213 -1.64 7.55 16.39
N LEU A 214 -2.11 8.17 15.31
CA LEU A 214 -2.01 7.70 13.95
C LEU A 214 -1.11 8.65 13.18
N ILE A 215 -0.01 8.15 12.66
CA ILE A 215 0.88 8.90 11.76
C ILE A 215 0.90 8.23 10.39
N GLY A 216 0.51 9.00 9.36
CA GLY A 216 0.69 8.66 7.96
C GLY A 216 2.03 9.21 7.45
N CYS A 217 2.93 8.32 7.04
CA CYS A 217 4.21 8.64 6.41
C CYS A 217 4.14 8.26 4.93
N GLY A 218 3.82 9.22 4.07
CA GLY A 218 3.55 9.01 2.65
C GLY A 218 4.71 9.41 1.76
N PHE A 219 5.66 8.51 1.52
CA PHE A 219 6.78 8.72 0.62
C PHE A 219 6.29 8.90 -0.83
N GLN A 220 6.96 9.78 -1.56
CA GLN A 220 6.67 10.04 -2.97
C GLN A 220 7.42 9.09 -3.90
N LYS A 221 8.53 8.49 -3.45
CA LYS A 221 9.32 7.59 -4.28
C LYS A 221 8.84 6.14 -4.13
N PRO A 222 8.99 5.36 -5.24
CA PRO A 222 9.67 5.67 -6.50
C PRO A 222 8.83 6.37 -7.61
N HIS A 223 7.73 7.05 -7.32
CA HIS A 223 6.90 7.75 -8.33
C HIS A 223 7.72 8.74 -9.18
N ASP A 224 7.35 8.87 -10.45
CA ASP A 224 7.91 9.85 -11.39
C ASP A 224 7.74 11.33 -10.95
N PRO A 225 8.61 12.24 -11.43
CA PRO A 225 9.87 12.00 -12.14
C PRO A 225 10.85 11.26 -11.23
N PHE A 226 11.62 10.33 -11.80
CA PHE A 226 12.53 9.47 -11.06
C PHE A 226 13.78 10.23 -10.60
N ILE A 227 13.61 11.08 -9.58
CA ILE A 227 14.65 11.94 -9.03
C ILE A 227 14.97 11.50 -7.60
N ALA A 228 16.27 11.29 -7.33
CA ALA A 228 16.82 11.00 -6.02
C ALA A 228 18.21 11.64 -5.89
N PRO A 229 18.78 11.79 -4.67
CA PRO A 229 20.15 12.22 -4.49
C PRO A 229 21.13 11.32 -5.26
N LYS A 230 22.17 11.95 -5.87
CA LYS A 230 23.14 11.27 -6.73
C LYS A 230 23.73 9.99 -6.10
N GLN A 231 23.99 10.01 -4.79
CA GLN A 231 24.56 8.86 -4.08
C GLN A 231 23.79 7.55 -4.32
N TYR A 232 22.47 7.58 -4.48
CA TYR A 232 21.66 6.38 -4.74
C TYR A 232 21.78 5.91 -6.18
N PHE A 233 22.00 6.81 -7.16
CA PHE A 233 22.32 6.46 -8.54
C PHE A 233 23.69 5.78 -8.66
N ASP A 234 24.66 6.19 -7.83
CA ASP A 234 26.01 5.62 -7.83
C ASP A 234 26.04 4.14 -7.36
N TRP A 235 24.98 3.66 -6.70
CA TRP A 235 24.83 2.23 -6.34
C TRP A 235 24.48 1.33 -7.53
N TYR A 236 24.08 1.90 -8.67
CA TYR A 236 23.55 1.20 -9.82
C TYR A 236 24.31 1.59 -11.10
N PRO A 237 25.49 0.96 -11.39
CA PRO A 237 26.12 1.09 -12.69
C PRO A 237 25.15 0.66 -13.78
N LEU A 238 25.05 1.43 -14.86
CA LEU A 238 24.03 1.22 -15.89
C LEU A 238 24.13 -0.17 -16.53
N GLU A 239 25.37 -0.62 -16.74
CA GLU A 239 25.71 -1.89 -17.39
C GLU A 239 25.39 -3.12 -16.53
N SER A 240 25.16 -2.93 -15.23
CA SER A 240 24.80 -4.02 -14.30
C SER A 240 23.30 -4.32 -14.24
N LEU A 241 22.49 -3.48 -14.90
CA LEU A 241 21.03 -3.59 -14.81
C LEU A 241 20.47 -4.45 -15.93
N ASN A 242 19.71 -5.46 -15.55
CA ASN A 242 18.92 -6.25 -16.46
C ASN A 242 17.64 -5.52 -16.82
N ILE A 243 17.25 -5.58 -18.08
CA ILE A 243 15.94 -5.18 -18.58
C ILE A 243 15.12 -6.43 -18.84
N TRP A 244 13.81 -6.30 -18.72
CA TRP A 244 12.91 -7.40 -19.03
C TRP A 244 12.75 -7.53 -20.56
N GLU A 245 12.82 -8.77 -21.02
CA GLU A 245 12.44 -9.14 -22.38
C GLU A 245 11.31 -10.16 -22.28
N ASP A 246 10.13 -9.80 -22.79
CA ASP A 246 9.01 -10.71 -22.79
C ASP A 246 9.33 -11.93 -23.66
N PRO A 247 9.09 -13.15 -23.17
CA PRO A 247 9.02 -14.32 -24.04
C PRO A 247 7.92 -14.13 -25.11
N ALA A 248 8.04 -14.81 -26.23
CA ALA A 248 6.98 -14.80 -27.22
C ALA A 248 5.69 -15.35 -26.61
N ALA A 249 4.65 -14.54 -26.56
CA ALA A 249 3.33 -14.98 -26.14
C ALA A 249 2.69 -15.86 -27.22
N THR A 250 2.05 -16.95 -26.80
CA THR A 250 1.33 -17.84 -27.72
C THR A 250 -0.08 -17.32 -27.98
N GLU A 251 -0.73 -16.72 -26.96
CA GLU A 251 -2.07 -16.14 -27.06
C GLU A 251 -2.07 -14.71 -26.51
N PRO A 252 -2.24 -13.70 -27.38
CA PRO A 252 -2.12 -12.30 -26.97
C PRO A 252 -3.31 -11.85 -26.08
N ALA A 253 -3.04 -10.91 -25.20
CA ALA A 253 -4.07 -10.21 -24.45
C ALA A 253 -4.93 -9.30 -25.35
N PRO A 254 -6.23 -9.08 -25.02
CA PRO A 254 -7.05 -8.10 -25.71
C PRO A 254 -6.43 -6.68 -25.71
N SER A 255 -6.75 -5.89 -26.74
CA SER A 255 -6.21 -4.54 -26.88
C SER A 255 -6.52 -3.60 -25.71
N ALA A 256 -7.64 -3.84 -25.00
CA ALA A 256 -8.01 -3.11 -23.78
C ALA A 256 -7.09 -3.39 -22.59
N ALA A 257 -6.39 -4.53 -22.57
CA ALA A 257 -5.57 -4.97 -21.44
C ALA A 257 -4.27 -4.16 -21.31
N VAL A 258 -3.61 -3.87 -22.43
CA VAL A 258 -2.34 -3.15 -22.49
C VAL A 258 -2.45 -1.89 -23.34
N GLY A 259 -1.69 -0.86 -22.96
CA GLY A 259 -1.38 0.26 -23.86
C GLY A 259 -2.58 1.10 -24.28
N PHE A 260 -3.11 1.91 -23.38
CA PHE A 260 -4.08 2.92 -23.78
C PHE A 260 -3.39 4.29 -24.01
N GLY A 261 -3.91 5.02 -24.99
CA GLY A 261 -3.38 6.32 -25.39
C GLY A 261 -2.01 6.22 -26.07
N ASN A 262 -1.25 7.31 -26.01
CA ASN A 262 0.05 7.44 -26.69
C ASN A 262 1.20 6.73 -25.98
N PHE A 263 0.96 6.11 -24.80
CA PHE A 263 2.02 5.56 -23.97
C PHE A 263 2.67 4.32 -24.61
N GLY A 264 1.89 3.35 -25.07
CA GLY A 264 2.42 2.14 -25.66
C GLY A 264 3.32 2.43 -26.86
N GLN A 265 2.95 3.36 -27.74
CA GLN A 265 3.78 3.74 -28.90
C GLN A 265 5.12 4.36 -28.50
N ALA A 266 5.19 5.05 -27.34
CA ALA A 266 6.45 5.62 -26.86
C ALA A 266 7.39 4.51 -26.39
N PHE A 267 6.89 3.54 -25.63
CA PHE A 267 7.71 2.46 -25.07
C PHE A 267 8.29 1.52 -26.15
N HIS A 268 7.53 1.21 -27.19
CA HIS A 268 8.03 0.41 -28.32
C HIS A 268 9.24 1.02 -29.07
N ARG A 269 9.53 2.30 -28.82
CA ARG A 269 10.66 3.01 -29.44
C ARG A 269 11.88 3.08 -28.54
N PHE A 270 11.78 2.62 -27.29
CA PHE A 270 12.90 2.71 -26.35
C PHE A 270 14.02 1.75 -26.77
N SER A 271 15.24 2.29 -26.83
CA SER A 271 16.44 1.48 -26.93
C SER A 271 16.69 0.72 -25.61
N PRO A 272 17.50 -0.36 -25.65
CA PRO A 272 17.92 -1.04 -24.41
C PRO A 272 18.54 -0.09 -23.38
N ARG A 273 19.29 0.93 -23.84
CA ARG A 273 19.87 1.93 -22.95
C ARG A 273 18.81 2.79 -22.24
N GLU A 274 17.75 3.18 -22.91
CA GLU A 274 16.65 3.96 -22.31
C GLU A 274 15.89 3.15 -21.26
N TRP A 275 15.67 1.86 -21.51
CA TRP A 275 15.12 0.95 -20.53
C TRP A 275 16.04 0.82 -19.30
N GLN A 276 17.36 0.68 -19.52
CA GLN A 276 18.34 0.62 -18.42
C GLN A 276 18.38 1.93 -17.61
N GLU A 277 18.29 3.08 -18.26
CA GLU A 277 18.26 4.39 -17.57
C GLU A 277 17.02 4.52 -16.68
N LEU A 278 15.83 4.13 -17.16
CA LEU A 278 14.61 4.14 -16.35
C LEU A 278 14.69 3.12 -15.19
N MET A 279 15.22 1.92 -15.45
CA MET A 279 15.42 0.90 -14.42
C MET A 279 16.38 1.39 -13.34
N ARG A 280 17.52 1.98 -13.73
CA ARG A 280 18.49 2.61 -12.82
C ARG A 280 17.82 3.64 -11.93
N ALA A 281 17.02 4.50 -12.54
CA ALA A 281 16.35 5.58 -11.84
C ALA A 281 15.27 5.06 -10.87
N TYR A 282 14.51 4.04 -11.26
CA TYR A 282 13.53 3.40 -10.42
C TYR A 282 14.21 2.71 -9.22
N CYS A 283 15.30 1.97 -9.43
CA CYS A 283 16.11 1.36 -8.36
C CYS A 283 16.68 2.41 -7.41
N ALA A 284 17.26 3.50 -7.93
CA ALA A 284 17.83 4.58 -7.13
C ALA A 284 16.75 5.26 -6.26
N CYS A 285 15.58 5.56 -6.83
CA CYS A 285 14.45 6.13 -6.11
C CYS A 285 13.90 5.17 -5.05
N THR A 286 13.83 3.87 -5.35
CA THR A 286 13.38 2.86 -4.37
C THR A 286 14.35 2.75 -3.20
N SER A 287 15.67 2.71 -3.46
CA SER A 287 16.67 2.67 -2.39
C SER A 287 16.74 3.97 -1.58
N PHE A 288 16.47 5.11 -2.21
CA PHE A 288 16.33 6.38 -1.49
C PHE A 288 15.15 6.35 -0.52
N MET A 289 13.98 5.88 -0.99
CA MET A 289 12.80 5.69 -0.13
C MET A 289 13.10 4.71 1.01
N ASP A 290 13.73 3.58 0.72
CA ASP A 290 14.12 2.58 1.73
C ASP A 290 15.05 3.16 2.80
N ALA A 291 16.00 4.00 2.42
CA ALA A 291 16.86 4.67 3.37
C ALA A 291 16.08 5.63 4.31
N GLN A 292 15.04 6.30 3.79
CA GLN A 292 14.17 7.13 4.62
C GLN A 292 13.28 6.28 5.54
N LEU A 293 12.76 5.15 5.04
CA LEU A 293 12.08 4.16 5.88
C LEU A 293 12.97 3.74 7.06
N GLY A 294 14.25 3.44 6.81
CA GLY A 294 15.20 3.07 7.87
C GLY A 294 15.28 4.08 9.01
N LYS A 295 15.33 5.37 8.69
CA LYS A 295 15.36 6.45 9.70
C LYS A 295 14.09 6.48 10.57
N VAL A 296 12.92 6.23 9.95
CA VAL A 296 11.63 6.16 10.66
C VAL A 296 11.58 4.93 11.58
N LEU A 297 12.07 3.76 11.11
CA LEU A 297 12.16 2.56 11.94
C LEU A 297 13.12 2.75 13.11
N ASP A 298 14.26 3.47 12.92
CA ASP A 298 15.20 3.83 13.98
C ASP A 298 14.55 4.70 15.06
N ALA A 299 13.61 5.57 14.70
CA ALA A 299 12.87 6.37 15.68
C ALA A 299 11.98 5.49 16.57
N LEU A 300 11.31 4.46 16.01
CA LEU A 300 10.55 3.49 16.80
C LEU A 300 11.45 2.68 17.75
N ASP A 301 12.66 2.30 17.28
CA ASP A 301 13.65 1.60 18.13
C ASP A 301 14.11 2.50 19.29
N ARG A 302 14.52 3.75 19.01
CA ARG A 302 14.97 4.70 20.04
C ARG A 302 13.89 5.00 21.07
N ALA A 303 12.64 5.16 20.61
CA ALA A 303 11.49 5.45 21.46
C ALA A 303 10.93 4.20 22.17
N GLN A 304 11.40 3.00 21.86
CA GLN A 304 10.90 1.71 22.38
C GLN A 304 9.39 1.50 22.15
N LEU A 305 8.90 1.88 20.97
CA LEU A 305 7.47 1.92 20.67
C LEU A 305 6.94 0.71 19.86
N TRP A 306 7.79 -0.25 19.49
CA TRP A 306 7.37 -1.40 18.67
C TRP A 306 6.23 -2.20 19.28
N GLU A 307 6.30 -2.51 20.59
CA GLU A 307 5.27 -3.30 21.30
C GLU A 307 3.96 -2.52 21.55
N LYS A 308 3.90 -1.28 21.05
CA LYS A 308 2.73 -0.39 21.20
C LYS A 308 2.24 0.13 19.86
N THR A 309 2.91 -0.20 18.77
CA THR A 309 2.65 0.39 17.45
C THR A 309 2.30 -0.68 16.42
N LEU A 310 1.13 -0.54 15.81
CA LEU A 310 0.79 -1.24 14.57
C LEU A 310 1.47 -0.51 13.41
N VAL A 311 2.50 -1.13 12.84
CA VAL A 311 3.22 -0.60 11.67
C VAL A 311 2.69 -1.28 10.43
N ILE A 312 2.17 -0.50 9.48
CA ILE A 312 1.67 -0.97 8.19
C ILE A 312 2.48 -0.29 7.10
N PHE A 313 3.19 -1.07 6.28
CA PHE A 313 3.88 -0.58 5.09
C PHE A 313 3.18 -1.10 3.84
N VAL A 314 2.88 -0.20 2.90
CA VAL A 314 2.27 -0.52 1.61
C VAL A 314 2.92 0.27 0.47
N GLY A 315 3.05 -0.35 -0.72
CA GLY A 315 3.05 0.38 -1.98
C GLY A 315 1.60 0.71 -2.34
N ASP A 316 1.28 1.89 -2.85
CA ASP A 316 -0.11 2.25 -3.11
C ASP A 316 -0.76 1.48 -4.28
N HIS A 317 0.03 0.94 -5.19
CA HIS A 317 -0.32 -0.05 -6.22
C HIS A 317 0.97 -0.65 -6.80
N GLY A 318 0.83 -1.63 -7.69
CA GLY A 318 1.93 -2.20 -8.43
C GLY A 318 2.38 -1.31 -9.60
N TYR A 319 3.42 -1.76 -10.34
CA TYR A 319 4.02 -1.00 -11.42
C TYR A 319 4.73 -1.95 -12.41
N HIS A 320 4.59 -1.72 -13.72
CA HIS A 320 5.38 -2.41 -14.74
C HIS A 320 6.72 -1.69 -14.95
N THR A 321 7.76 -2.46 -15.14
CA THR A 321 9.12 -1.96 -15.43
C THR A 321 9.72 -2.58 -16.69
N GLY A 322 8.89 -2.78 -17.71
CA GLY A 322 9.22 -3.33 -19.01
C GLY A 322 8.38 -4.54 -19.41
N GLU A 323 7.77 -5.25 -18.47
CA GLU A 323 6.92 -6.39 -18.76
C GLU A 323 5.75 -5.97 -19.69
N ARG A 324 5.46 -6.76 -20.71
CA ARG A 324 4.52 -6.47 -21.78
C ARG A 324 4.86 -5.19 -22.55
N GLN A 325 6.14 -4.84 -22.62
CA GLN A 325 6.64 -3.58 -23.19
C GLN A 325 5.92 -2.36 -22.60
N TRP A 326 5.48 -2.45 -21.33
CA TRP A 326 4.77 -1.42 -20.60
C TRP A 326 5.64 -0.88 -19.46
N TRP A 327 5.68 0.43 -19.34
CA TRP A 327 6.29 1.13 -18.21
C TRP A 327 5.23 2.02 -17.61
N ASN A 328 4.62 1.63 -16.58
CA ASN A 328 3.63 2.36 -15.81
C ASN A 328 2.70 1.36 -15.06
N LYS A 329 1.59 1.84 -14.63
CA LYS A 329 0.49 1.22 -13.87
C LYS A 329 -0.79 1.18 -14.70
N ASN A 330 -1.94 1.00 -14.04
CA ASN A 330 -3.28 1.06 -14.64
C ASN A 330 -3.57 -0.08 -15.63
N THR A 331 -3.08 -1.28 -15.33
CA THR A 331 -3.47 -2.52 -16.01
C THR A 331 -4.09 -3.49 -15.00
N LEU A 332 -4.77 -4.54 -15.49
CA LEU A 332 -5.31 -5.60 -14.61
C LEU A 332 -4.37 -6.79 -14.45
N PHE A 333 -3.13 -6.65 -14.91
CA PHE A 333 -2.09 -7.65 -14.70
C PHE A 333 -1.54 -7.62 -13.27
N GLU A 334 -0.99 -8.75 -12.85
CA GLU A 334 -0.38 -8.95 -11.53
C GLU A 334 0.59 -7.82 -11.17
N ARG A 335 1.39 -7.34 -12.14
CA ARG A 335 2.39 -6.28 -11.96
C ARG A 335 1.81 -4.94 -11.52
N SER A 336 0.57 -4.61 -11.93
CA SER A 336 -0.12 -3.38 -11.50
C SER A 336 -1.03 -3.62 -10.28
N CYS A 337 -1.64 -4.80 -10.18
CA CYS A 337 -2.64 -5.08 -9.15
C CYS A 337 -2.02 -5.48 -7.81
N ARG A 338 -0.86 -6.17 -7.83
CA ARG A 338 -0.16 -6.64 -6.63
C ARG A 338 0.88 -5.64 -6.17
N THR A 339 0.92 -5.40 -4.87
CA THR A 339 1.80 -4.41 -4.25
C THR A 339 2.38 -4.93 -2.93
N PRO A 340 3.52 -4.39 -2.45
CA PRO A 340 4.05 -4.76 -1.14
C PRO A 340 3.06 -4.44 -0.02
N LEU A 341 2.88 -5.38 0.89
CA LEU A 341 2.23 -5.18 2.18
C LEU A 341 3.02 -5.91 3.26
N ILE A 342 3.45 -5.17 4.28
CA ILE A 342 4.10 -5.72 5.46
C ILE A 342 3.39 -5.13 6.69
N ILE A 343 2.99 -5.98 7.63
CA ILE A 343 2.36 -5.55 8.87
C ILE A 343 3.17 -6.10 10.05
N ALA A 344 3.71 -5.20 10.88
CA ALA A 344 4.28 -5.53 12.16
C ALA A 344 3.33 -5.03 13.26
N ALA A 345 2.76 -5.96 14.03
CA ALA A 345 1.75 -5.65 15.03
C ALA A 345 2.20 -6.08 16.44
N PRO A 346 1.77 -5.35 17.49
CA PRO A 346 2.05 -5.72 18.86
C PRO A 346 1.58 -7.15 19.16
N GLY A 347 2.45 -7.94 19.83
CA GLY A 347 2.13 -9.31 20.23
C GLY A 347 2.13 -10.35 19.10
N THR A 348 2.47 -9.97 17.86
CA THR A 348 2.60 -10.92 16.74
C THR A 348 4.06 -11.34 16.53
N ARG A 349 4.24 -12.51 15.93
CA ARG A 349 5.58 -13.02 15.60
C ARG A 349 6.10 -12.35 14.32
N GLY A 350 7.32 -11.81 14.37
CA GLY A 350 8.00 -11.28 13.19
C GLY A 350 8.58 -12.37 12.28
N GLY A 351 9.03 -11.95 11.09
CA GLY A 351 9.68 -12.81 10.10
C GLY A 351 8.73 -13.84 9.45
N GLN A 352 7.43 -13.56 9.44
CA GLN A 352 6.42 -14.41 8.82
C GLN A 352 6.15 -13.98 7.38
N SER A 353 5.73 -14.95 6.56
CA SER A 353 5.23 -14.72 5.21
C SER A 353 3.89 -15.43 5.03
N SER A 354 2.91 -14.76 4.42
CA SER A 354 1.61 -15.34 4.11
C SER A 354 1.32 -15.28 2.61
N ARG A 355 0.83 -16.40 2.08
CA ARG A 355 0.32 -16.52 0.71
C ARG A 355 -1.21 -16.31 0.62
N SER A 356 -1.87 -15.98 1.73
CA SER A 356 -3.29 -15.67 1.73
C SER A 356 -3.58 -14.44 0.88
N LEU A 357 -4.69 -14.47 0.15
CA LEU A 357 -5.15 -13.31 -0.61
C LEU A 357 -5.63 -12.23 0.35
N VAL A 358 -5.12 -11.03 0.18
CA VAL A 358 -5.55 -9.84 0.93
C VAL A 358 -5.76 -8.67 -0.01
N GLU A 359 -6.63 -7.75 0.39
CA GLU A 359 -6.96 -6.57 -0.37
C GLU A 359 -6.78 -5.30 0.46
N PHE A 360 -6.57 -4.16 -0.16
CA PHE A 360 -6.40 -2.90 0.58
C PHE A 360 -7.65 -2.49 1.39
N VAL A 361 -8.84 -2.86 0.93
CA VAL A 361 -10.08 -2.66 1.72
C VAL A 361 -10.09 -3.45 3.03
N ASP A 362 -9.19 -4.44 3.21
CA ASP A 362 -9.04 -5.20 4.46
C ASP A 362 -8.30 -4.41 5.54
N LEU A 363 -7.55 -3.37 5.17
CA LEU A 363 -6.75 -2.60 6.12
C LEU A 363 -7.61 -1.76 7.07
N TYR A 364 -8.72 -1.22 6.58
CA TYR A 364 -9.66 -0.48 7.43
C TYR A 364 -10.20 -1.37 8.57
N PRO A 365 -10.90 -2.49 8.33
CA PRO A 365 -11.38 -3.35 9.41
C PRO A 365 -10.24 -3.96 10.24
N THR A 366 -9.05 -4.15 9.68
CA THR A 366 -7.88 -4.60 10.46
C THR A 366 -7.45 -3.57 11.51
N ILE A 367 -7.35 -2.31 11.13
CA ILE A 367 -7.01 -1.22 12.05
C ILE A 367 -8.06 -1.11 13.16
N LEU A 368 -9.35 -1.20 12.81
CA LEU A 368 -10.44 -1.16 13.79
C LEU A 368 -10.38 -2.33 14.77
N ASP A 369 -10.10 -3.53 14.30
CA ASP A 369 -9.94 -4.72 15.13
C ASP A 369 -8.80 -4.55 16.16
N PHE A 370 -7.65 -3.99 15.75
CA PHE A 370 -6.56 -3.68 16.67
C PHE A 370 -6.91 -2.58 17.68
N CYS A 371 -7.74 -1.62 17.28
CA CYS A 371 -8.19 -0.52 18.15
C CYS A 371 -9.41 -0.85 19.00
N GLY A 372 -10.06 -1.99 18.80
CA GLY A 372 -11.30 -2.35 19.46
C GLY A 372 -12.49 -1.43 19.11
N LEU A 373 -12.51 -0.91 17.88
CA LEU A 373 -13.53 -0.01 17.38
C LEU A 373 -14.52 -0.72 16.45
N SER A 374 -15.75 -0.23 16.41
CA SER A 374 -16.79 -0.72 15.51
C SER A 374 -16.78 0.03 14.18
N ASP A 375 -17.20 -0.64 13.11
CA ASP A 375 -17.33 -0.07 11.79
C ASP A 375 -18.42 1.02 11.77
N PRO A 376 -18.11 2.22 11.26
CA PRO A 376 -19.10 3.29 11.12
C PRO A 376 -20.03 3.12 9.92
N HIS A 377 -19.63 2.28 8.95
CA HIS A 377 -20.41 1.92 7.75
C HIS A 377 -19.97 0.55 7.24
N PRO A 378 -20.79 -0.16 6.42
CA PRO A 378 -20.42 -1.47 5.88
C PRO A 378 -19.10 -1.42 5.12
N GLN A 379 -18.18 -2.33 5.47
CA GLN A 379 -16.86 -2.47 4.84
C GLN A 379 -16.90 -3.53 3.73
N ALA A 380 -16.08 -3.33 2.70
CA ALA A 380 -15.91 -4.32 1.63
C ALA A 380 -14.81 -5.36 1.96
N GLY A 381 -14.03 -5.13 2.99
CA GLY A 381 -12.92 -5.97 3.44
C GLY A 381 -13.22 -6.74 4.72
N ALA A 382 -12.26 -7.55 5.15
CA ALA A 382 -12.25 -8.30 6.40
C ALA A 382 -10.91 -8.12 7.13
N SER A 383 -10.91 -8.12 8.47
CA SER A 383 -9.67 -8.00 9.24
C SER A 383 -8.69 -9.13 8.90
N VAL A 384 -7.42 -8.77 8.63
CA VAL A 384 -6.32 -9.72 8.42
C VAL A 384 -5.61 -10.11 9.72
N ARG A 385 -6.09 -9.67 10.88
CA ARG A 385 -5.51 -10.03 12.18
C ARG A 385 -5.41 -11.55 12.41
N PRO A 386 -6.36 -12.40 11.98
CA PRO A 386 -6.18 -13.86 12.03
C PRO A 386 -4.96 -14.36 11.28
N ILE A 387 -4.62 -13.73 10.12
CA ILE A 387 -3.44 -14.10 9.33
C ILE A 387 -2.13 -13.70 10.06
N LEU A 388 -2.14 -12.59 10.80
CA LEU A 388 -0.98 -12.17 11.59
C LEU A 388 -0.68 -13.14 12.75
N ASN A 389 -1.69 -13.84 13.25
CA ASN A 389 -1.55 -14.87 14.28
C ASN A 389 -1.19 -16.24 13.69
N ASP A 390 -1.73 -16.57 12.52
CA ASP A 390 -1.45 -17.79 11.76
C ASP A 390 -1.32 -17.45 10.26
N PRO A 391 -0.10 -17.37 9.72
CA PRO A 391 0.14 -17.02 8.32
C PRO A 391 -0.50 -17.94 7.28
N THR A 392 -0.95 -19.13 7.70
CA THR A 392 -1.66 -20.09 6.83
C THR A 392 -3.16 -19.87 6.79
N HIS A 393 -3.69 -19.05 7.69
CA HIS A 393 -5.12 -18.70 7.74
C HIS A 393 -5.52 -17.91 6.48
N ALA A 394 -6.72 -18.18 5.96
CA ALA A 394 -7.29 -17.43 4.84
C ALA A 394 -8.57 -16.72 5.30
N THR A 395 -8.64 -15.41 5.07
CA THR A 395 -9.86 -14.60 5.36
C THR A 395 -10.78 -14.49 4.15
N LYS A 396 -10.27 -14.81 2.95
CA LYS A 396 -10.99 -14.77 1.67
C LYS A 396 -10.36 -15.70 0.64
N ASP A 397 -11.11 -16.00 -0.40
CA ASP A 397 -10.69 -16.87 -1.51
C ASP A 397 -10.51 -16.11 -2.84
N ALA A 398 -10.80 -14.80 -2.86
CA ALA A 398 -10.68 -13.97 -4.05
C ALA A 398 -10.29 -12.52 -3.71
N ALA A 399 -9.57 -11.88 -4.64
CA ALA A 399 -9.29 -10.44 -4.65
C ALA A 399 -9.79 -9.83 -5.97
N PHE A 400 -10.27 -8.59 -5.93
CA PHE A 400 -10.93 -7.96 -7.07
C PHE A 400 -10.32 -6.60 -7.39
N THR A 401 -10.13 -6.34 -8.68
CA THR A 401 -9.57 -5.07 -9.18
C THR A 401 -10.39 -4.57 -10.36
N LEU A 402 -10.62 -3.27 -10.42
CA LEU A 402 -11.30 -2.56 -11.50
C LEU A 402 -10.31 -1.63 -12.24
N VAL A 403 -10.48 -1.47 -13.55
CA VAL A 403 -9.89 -0.35 -14.31
C VAL A 403 -10.89 0.19 -15.32
N THR A 404 -10.72 1.45 -15.72
CA THR A 404 -11.47 2.07 -16.82
C THR A 404 -10.54 2.46 -17.97
N ARG A 405 -11.07 2.48 -19.21
CA ARG A 405 -10.36 2.81 -20.45
C ARG A 405 -11.05 3.93 -21.22
N GLY A 406 -11.63 4.90 -20.51
CA GLY A 406 -12.43 5.95 -21.08
C GLY A 406 -13.95 5.66 -20.95
N PRO A 407 -14.79 6.43 -21.62
CA PRO A 407 -16.24 6.28 -21.50
C PRO A 407 -16.72 4.89 -21.94
N GLY A 408 -17.43 4.19 -21.04
CA GLY A 408 -18.09 2.91 -21.34
C GLY A 408 -17.20 1.68 -21.42
N LEU A 409 -15.87 1.81 -21.45
CA LEU A 409 -14.97 0.66 -21.45
C LEU A 409 -14.30 0.51 -20.07
N PHE A 410 -14.54 -0.61 -19.41
CA PHE A 410 -13.92 -0.97 -18.14
C PHE A 410 -13.64 -2.48 -18.11
N GLY A 411 -12.67 -2.85 -17.27
CA GLY A 411 -12.33 -4.22 -16.97
C GLY A 411 -12.46 -4.50 -15.47
N GLN A 412 -12.98 -5.67 -15.12
CA GLN A 412 -12.98 -6.20 -13.76
C GLN A 412 -12.21 -7.50 -13.72
N SER A 413 -11.29 -7.62 -12.78
CA SER A 413 -10.46 -8.80 -12.58
C SER A 413 -10.76 -9.45 -11.24
N VAL A 414 -10.83 -10.79 -11.24
CA VAL A 414 -10.84 -11.63 -10.04
C VAL A 414 -9.57 -12.48 -10.00
N ARG A 415 -8.86 -12.43 -8.88
CA ARG A 415 -7.67 -13.22 -8.58
C ARG A 415 -8.00 -14.22 -7.49
N VAL A 416 -7.92 -15.51 -7.81
CA VAL A 416 -8.03 -16.63 -6.86
C VAL A 416 -6.66 -17.31 -6.70
N ASP A 417 -6.56 -18.43 -5.99
CA ASP A 417 -5.26 -19.06 -5.69
C ASP A 417 -4.44 -19.38 -6.95
N ARG A 418 -5.05 -20.00 -7.94
CA ARG A 418 -4.40 -20.42 -9.19
C ARG A 418 -4.63 -19.44 -10.34
N TRP A 419 -5.82 -18.86 -10.43
CA TRP A 419 -6.28 -18.20 -11.65
C TRP A 419 -6.47 -16.69 -11.46
N ARG A 420 -6.25 -15.94 -12.55
CA ARG A 420 -6.81 -14.59 -12.73
C ARG A 420 -7.72 -14.60 -13.94
N LEU A 421 -9.00 -14.21 -13.76
CA LEU A 421 -9.92 -13.88 -14.83
C LEU A 421 -10.11 -12.37 -14.89
N THR A 422 -10.01 -11.80 -16.08
CA THR A 422 -10.41 -10.42 -16.37
C THR A 422 -11.55 -10.43 -17.40
N ARG A 423 -12.61 -9.70 -17.09
CA ARG A 423 -13.74 -9.47 -17.98
C ARG A 423 -13.81 -7.98 -18.33
N TRP A 424 -13.82 -7.70 -19.63
CA TRP A 424 -14.01 -6.35 -20.16
C TRP A 424 -15.48 -6.10 -20.53
N SER A 425 -15.92 -4.83 -20.46
CA SER A 425 -17.33 -4.47 -20.78
C SER A 425 -17.66 -4.59 -22.26
N ASP A 426 -16.68 -4.70 -23.15
CA ASP A 426 -16.85 -5.03 -24.58
C ASP A 426 -17.07 -6.52 -24.86
N GLY A 427 -17.04 -7.36 -23.81
CA GLY A 427 -17.20 -8.80 -23.88
C GLY A 427 -15.90 -9.59 -23.99
N SER A 428 -14.74 -8.93 -24.17
CA SER A 428 -13.46 -9.65 -24.21
C SER A 428 -13.08 -10.19 -22.83
N LEU A 429 -12.36 -11.32 -22.83
CA LEU A 429 -11.97 -12.06 -21.63
C LEU A 429 -10.48 -12.40 -21.65
N GLU A 430 -9.89 -12.48 -20.47
CA GLU A 430 -8.54 -12.97 -20.24
C GLU A 430 -8.56 -13.95 -19.09
N LEU A 431 -7.83 -15.07 -19.23
CA LEU A 431 -7.62 -16.03 -18.15
C LEU A 431 -6.14 -16.44 -18.11
N TYR A 432 -5.53 -16.34 -16.94
CA TYR A 432 -4.10 -16.68 -16.71
C TYR A 432 -3.97 -17.69 -15.59
N ASP A 433 -3.08 -18.70 -15.80
CA ASP A 433 -2.77 -19.75 -14.83
C ASP A 433 -1.48 -19.45 -14.09
N HIS A 434 -1.54 -18.88 -12.91
CA HIS A 434 -0.38 -18.49 -12.13
C HIS A 434 0.50 -19.66 -11.61
N THR A 435 0.09 -20.91 -11.82
CA THR A 435 0.94 -22.05 -11.46
C THR A 435 2.03 -22.30 -12.51
N ILE A 436 1.79 -21.89 -13.76
CA ILE A 436 2.70 -22.08 -14.89
C ILE A 436 3.07 -20.79 -15.60
N ASP A 437 2.25 -19.76 -15.49
CA ASP A 437 2.41 -18.44 -16.12
C ASP A 437 2.19 -17.31 -15.11
N PRO A 438 3.11 -17.09 -14.17
CA PRO A 438 2.99 -16.03 -13.15
C PRO A 438 3.13 -14.61 -13.75
N GLU A 439 3.64 -14.47 -14.97
CA GLU A 439 3.80 -13.19 -15.69
C GLU A 439 2.60 -12.88 -16.58
N GLU A 440 1.61 -13.78 -16.66
CA GLU A 440 0.36 -13.59 -17.39
C GLU A 440 0.56 -13.34 -18.90
N LEU A 441 1.44 -14.11 -19.53
CA LEU A 441 1.81 -13.96 -20.94
C LEU A 441 0.82 -14.66 -21.89
N ASP A 442 0.29 -15.83 -21.47
CA ASP A 442 -0.55 -16.69 -22.29
C ASP A 442 -2.00 -16.65 -21.84
N ASN A 443 -2.89 -16.06 -22.66
CA ASN A 443 -4.32 -16.02 -22.39
C ASN A 443 -4.98 -17.37 -22.70
N VAL A 444 -5.28 -18.16 -21.68
CA VAL A 444 -5.83 -19.53 -21.82
C VAL A 444 -7.36 -19.60 -21.68
N VAL A 445 -8.07 -18.51 -21.98
CA VAL A 445 -9.52 -18.39 -21.80
C VAL A 445 -10.29 -19.43 -22.63
N GLU A 446 -9.89 -19.67 -23.88
CA GLU A 446 -10.58 -20.58 -24.79
C GLU A 446 -10.47 -22.05 -24.36
N SER A 447 -9.36 -22.42 -23.71
CA SER A 447 -9.10 -23.80 -23.29
C SER A 447 -9.66 -24.16 -21.92
N ASN A 448 -10.22 -23.17 -21.15
CA ASN A 448 -10.67 -23.37 -19.78
C ASN A 448 -12.09 -22.84 -19.50
N PRO A 449 -13.12 -23.20 -20.29
CA PRO A 449 -14.47 -22.60 -20.18
C PRO A 449 -15.12 -22.83 -18.81
N ALA A 450 -14.86 -23.94 -18.14
CA ALA A 450 -15.42 -24.20 -16.81
C ALA A 450 -14.89 -23.23 -15.74
N VAL A 451 -13.60 -22.91 -15.79
CA VAL A 451 -12.97 -21.93 -14.91
C VAL A 451 -13.52 -20.51 -15.18
N VAL A 452 -13.72 -20.18 -16.45
CA VAL A 452 -14.34 -18.88 -16.84
C VAL A 452 -15.74 -18.73 -16.25
N VAL A 453 -16.58 -19.77 -16.29
CA VAL A 453 -17.94 -19.74 -15.69
C VAL A 453 -17.85 -19.54 -14.18
N GLU A 454 -17.01 -20.31 -13.48
CA GLU A 454 -16.82 -20.21 -12.04
C GLU A 454 -16.37 -18.79 -11.62
N LEU A 455 -15.34 -18.26 -12.26
CA LEU A 455 -14.77 -16.98 -11.88
C LEU A 455 -15.65 -15.79 -12.31
N THR A 456 -16.42 -15.94 -13.40
CA THR A 456 -17.44 -14.97 -13.78
C THR A 456 -18.54 -14.86 -12.71
N ALA A 457 -18.95 -15.98 -12.12
CA ALA A 457 -19.90 -15.96 -11.00
C ALA A 457 -19.34 -15.21 -9.78
N LYS A 458 -18.03 -15.31 -9.49
CA LYS A 458 -17.39 -14.51 -8.43
C LYS A 458 -17.43 -13.00 -8.76
N LEU A 459 -17.14 -12.59 -10.01
CA LEU A 459 -17.24 -11.17 -10.42
C LEU A 459 -18.66 -10.61 -10.27
N GLN A 460 -19.69 -11.44 -10.46
CA GLN A 460 -21.10 -11.05 -10.31
C GLN A 460 -21.51 -10.76 -8.85
N THR A 461 -20.69 -11.13 -7.86
CA THR A 461 -20.94 -10.78 -6.44
C THR A 461 -20.59 -9.33 -6.13
N LEU A 462 -19.82 -8.66 -6.98
CA LEU A 462 -19.49 -7.24 -6.82
C LEU A 462 -20.71 -6.35 -7.12
N PRO A 463 -20.78 -5.16 -6.50
CA PRO A 463 -21.73 -4.14 -6.95
C PRO A 463 -21.56 -3.84 -8.44
N ALA A 464 -22.66 -3.63 -9.15
CA ALA A 464 -22.60 -3.31 -10.57
C ALA A 464 -21.79 -2.01 -10.80
N TYR A 465 -20.89 -2.06 -11.77
CA TYR A 465 -20.23 -0.86 -12.30
C TYR A 465 -20.95 -0.47 -13.61
N PRO A 466 -21.50 0.75 -13.71
CA PRO A 466 -22.32 1.19 -14.86
C PRO A 466 -21.48 1.49 -16.09
#